data_ab18055d54856b03ad1379345d913fbc
#
_entry.id   ab18055d54856b03ad1379345d913fbc
#
_cell.length_a   1.000
_cell.length_b   1.000
_cell.length_c   1.000
_cell.angle_alpha   90.00
_cell.angle_beta   90.00
_cell.angle_gamma   90.00
#
_symmetry.space_group_name_H-M   'P 1'
#
loop_
_entity.id
_entity.type
_entity.pdbx_description
1 polymer ?
#
loop_
_entity_poly.entity_id
_entity_poly.type
_entity_poly.pdbx_seq_one_letter_code
_entity_poly.pdbx_strand_id
1 'polypeptide(L)'
;MQELKISMKAEIYRMVFDSSIEQFVPEKYSLPVTVYGVGRDSLLYDTKSTSTLNLPLQKLDSISSFAFITTINRDSNLIGIVDTIDIYHTNTEEFISLECGCVVSNTIVGIAQTTNRIDSIVVMSPDVNLQSTNNIKIYLSQR
;
A
#
# COMPACT_ATOMS: atom_id res chain seq x y z
N MET A 1 13.65 15.26 -20.59
CA MET A 1 13.72 15.24 -19.12
C MET A 1 12.87 14.13 -18.57
N GLN A 2 13.41 13.32 -17.67
CA GLN A 2 12.64 12.27 -17.03
C GLN A 2 11.84 12.84 -15.86
N GLU A 3 10.60 12.43 -15.78
CA GLU A 3 9.75 12.77 -14.65
C GLU A 3 10.12 11.89 -13.46
N LEU A 4 10.41 12.53 -12.32
CA LEU A 4 10.70 11.80 -11.08
C LEU A 4 9.39 11.54 -10.35
N LYS A 5 9.15 10.27 -10.02
CA LYS A 5 7.95 9.86 -9.31
C LYS A 5 8.30 9.29 -7.95
N ILE A 6 7.59 9.77 -6.94
CA ILE A 6 7.71 9.26 -5.58
C ILE A 6 6.42 8.55 -5.24
N SER A 7 6.55 7.33 -4.76
CA SER A 7 5.39 6.51 -4.36
C SER A 7 5.65 5.87 -3.01
N MET A 8 4.59 5.73 -2.22
CA MET A 8 4.65 4.95 -1.00
C MET A 8 4.82 3.47 -1.37
N LYS A 9 5.77 2.81 -0.73
CA LYS A 9 6.05 1.39 -0.96
C LYS A 9 5.34 0.56 0.10
N ALA A 10 4.50 -0.36 -0.35
CA ALA A 10 3.75 -1.24 0.53
C ALA A 10 4.07 -2.69 0.21
N GLU A 11 4.22 -3.50 1.25
CA GLU A 11 4.41 -4.94 1.11
C GLU A 11 3.25 -5.67 1.77
N ILE A 12 2.84 -6.78 1.17
CA ILE A 12 1.71 -7.58 1.63
C ILE A 12 2.24 -8.84 2.30
N TYR A 13 1.75 -9.09 3.52
CA TYR A 13 2.14 -10.25 4.32
C TYR A 13 0.91 -11.01 4.80
N ARG A 14 1.09 -12.28 5.07
CA ARG A 14 0.14 -13.10 5.81
C ARG A 14 0.88 -13.82 6.91
N MET A 15 0.16 -14.24 7.94
CA MET A 15 0.74 -15.04 9.02
C MET A 15 0.58 -16.51 8.66
N VAL A 16 1.68 -17.25 8.74
CA VAL A 16 1.69 -18.69 8.51
C VAL A 16 2.23 -19.39 9.74
N PHE A 17 1.70 -20.59 10.04
CA PHE A 17 2.17 -21.38 11.17
C PHE A 17 3.44 -22.11 10.81
N ASP A 18 4.50 -21.90 11.59
CA ASP A 18 5.77 -22.58 11.42
C ASP A 18 5.85 -23.67 12.49
N SER A 19 5.72 -24.93 12.06
CA SER A 19 5.70 -26.07 12.96
C SER A 19 7.05 -26.33 13.62
N SER A 20 8.14 -25.84 13.03
CA SER A 20 9.49 -26.04 13.60
C SER A 20 9.70 -25.22 14.88
N ILE A 21 9.01 -24.09 15.02
CA ILE A 21 9.10 -23.22 16.20
C ILE A 21 7.75 -23.07 16.91
N GLU A 22 6.71 -23.73 16.39
CA GLU A 22 5.35 -23.71 16.95
C GLU A 22 4.80 -22.30 17.14
N GLN A 23 5.05 -21.42 16.14
CA GLN A 23 4.59 -20.02 16.18
C GLN A 23 4.10 -19.60 14.80
N PHE A 24 3.22 -18.58 14.79
CA PHE A 24 2.85 -17.91 13.56
C PHE A 24 3.91 -16.87 13.22
N VAL A 25 4.36 -16.89 11.96
CA VAL A 25 5.37 -15.96 11.46
C VAL A 25 4.86 -15.24 10.23
N PRO A 26 5.29 -14.00 10.00
CA PRO A 26 4.86 -13.29 8.79
C PRO A 26 5.57 -13.85 7.56
N GLU A 27 4.81 -13.98 6.49
CA GLU A 27 5.33 -14.43 5.19
C GLU A 27 4.83 -13.47 4.11
N LYS A 28 5.74 -13.02 3.26
CA LYS A 28 5.39 -12.17 2.13
C LYS A 28 4.45 -12.95 1.22
N TYR A 29 3.32 -12.33 0.85
CA TYR A 29 2.25 -13.05 0.18
C TYR A 29 1.82 -12.32 -1.08
N SER A 30 1.94 -13.02 -2.21
CA SER A 30 1.52 -12.52 -3.52
C SER A 30 0.12 -13.02 -3.82
N LEU A 31 -0.80 -12.11 -4.13
CA LEU A 31 -2.19 -12.46 -4.45
C LEU A 31 -2.73 -11.46 -5.46
N PRO A 32 -3.79 -11.85 -6.21
CA PRO A 32 -4.42 -10.90 -7.12
C PRO A 32 -5.07 -9.76 -6.34
N VAL A 33 -4.70 -8.52 -6.67
CA VAL A 33 -5.25 -7.33 -6.03
C VAL A 33 -5.70 -6.33 -7.08
N THR A 34 -6.73 -5.60 -6.74
CA THR A 34 -7.20 -4.45 -7.51
C THR A 34 -7.13 -3.25 -6.58
N VAL A 35 -6.42 -2.22 -6.98
CA VAL A 35 -6.21 -1.04 -6.15
C VAL A 35 -6.45 0.21 -6.99
N TYR A 36 -7.21 1.14 -6.44
CA TYR A 36 -7.40 2.44 -7.07
C TYR A 36 -7.47 3.53 -5.99
N GLY A 37 -7.12 4.75 -6.40
CA GLY A 37 -7.30 5.91 -5.55
C GLY A 37 -8.77 6.27 -5.49
N VAL A 38 -9.31 6.48 -4.28
CA VAL A 38 -10.71 6.85 -4.11
C VAL A 38 -10.96 8.21 -4.77
N GLY A 39 -11.98 8.27 -5.61
CA GLY A 39 -12.30 9.47 -6.38
C GLY A 39 -11.55 9.61 -7.69
N ARG A 40 -10.77 8.60 -8.08
CA ARG A 40 -10.02 8.60 -9.34
C ARG A 40 -10.59 7.55 -10.29
N ASP A 41 -10.45 7.82 -11.58
CA ASP A 41 -11.00 6.94 -12.62
C ASP A 41 -10.05 5.81 -13.00
N SER A 42 -8.76 5.94 -12.70
CA SER A 42 -7.74 4.98 -13.12
C SER A 42 -7.44 3.95 -12.05
N LEU A 43 -7.31 2.70 -12.48
CA LEU A 43 -6.84 1.63 -11.60
C LEU A 43 -5.32 1.69 -11.51
N LEU A 44 -4.78 1.56 -10.30
CA LEU A 44 -3.34 1.41 -10.09
C LEU A 44 -2.92 -0.05 -10.30
N TYR A 45 -3.76 -0.96 -9.86
CA TYR A 45 -3.58 -2.40 -10.06
C TYR A 45 -4.93 -3.00 -10.43
N ASP A 46 -4.96 -3.84 -11.45
CA ASP A 46 -6.18 -4.48 -11.92
C ASP A 46 -5.98 -5.99 -11.89
N THR A 47 -6.42 -6.62 -10.82
CA THR A 47 -6.35 -8.07 -10.61
C THR A 47 -4.94 -8.61 -10.87
N LYS A 48 -3.95 -7.90 -10.39
CA LYS A 48 -2.56 -8.24 -10.59
C LYS A 48 -2.01 -8.96 -9.36
N SER A 49 -1.43 -10.15 -9.57
CA SER A 49 -0.79 -10.90 -8.50
C SER A 49 0.52 -10.24 -8.11
N THR A 50 0.60 -9.73 -6.89
CA THR A 50 1.78 -9.04 -6.41
C THR A 50 1.81 -9.06 -4.89
N SER A 51 3.01 -8.97 -4.34
CA SER A 51 3.23 -8.79 -2.91
C SER A 51 3.76 -7.40 -2.58
N THR A 52 3.99 -6.57 -3.59
CA THR A 52 4.47 -5.20 -3.39
C THR A 52 3.60 -4.23 -4.17
N LEU A 53 3.36 -3.06 -3.58
CA LEU A 53 2.55 -2.01 -4.19
C LEU A 53 3.31 -0.70 -4.17
N ASN A 54 3.19 0.04 -5.26
CA ASN A 54 3.65 1.43 -5.35
C ASN A 54 2.42 2.31 -5.38
N LEU A 55 2.19 3.07 -4.33
CA LEU A 55 0.98 3.86 -4.17
C LEU A 55 1.35 5.35 -4.11
N PRO A 56 1.05 6.11 -5.17
CA PRO A 56 1.36 7.54 -5.17
C PRO A 56 0.43 8.28 -4.22
N LEU A 57 1.01 9.10 -3.35
CA LEU A 57 0.23 9.92 -2.43
C LEU A 57 -0.12 11.25 -3.08
N GLN A 58 -1.20 11.87 -2.60
CA GLN A 58 -1.63 13.17 -3.10
C GLN A 58 -0.56 14.22 -2.82
N LYS A 59 -0.36 15.12 -3.77
CA LYS A 59 0.66 16.17 -3.63
C LYS A 59 0.12 17.43 -2.98
N LEU A 60 -1.20 17.64 -3.06
CA LEU A 60 -1.84 18.86 -2.57
C LEU A 60 -2.73 18.62 -1.35
N ASP A 61 -3.06 17.36 -1.06
CA ASP A 61 -3.91 17.00 0.07
C ASP A 61 -3.10 16.33 1.15
N SER A 62 -3.63 16.34 2.36
CA SER A 62 -3.00 15.69 3.52
C SER A 62 -3.53 14.27 3.76
N ILE A 63 -4.45 13.81 2.92
CA ILE A 63 -5.00 12.46 3.01
C ILE A 63 -4.99 11.85 1.61
N SER A 64 -4.50 10.62 1.52
CA SER A 64 -4.58 9.81 0.31
C SER A 64 -5.34 8.54 0.64
N SER A 65 -6.43 8.29 -0.07
CA SER A 65 -7.30 7.15 0.20
C SER A 65 -7.27 6.17 -0.96
N PHE A 66 -7.18 4.89 -0.64
CA PHE A 66 -7.10 3.81 -1.63
C PHE A 66 -8.16 2.76 -1.32
N ALA A 67 -8.78 2.24 -2.37
CA ALA A 67 -9.59 1.03 -2.27
C ALA A 67 -8.68 -0.15 -2.58
N PHE A 68 -8.67 -1.12 -1.70
CA PHE A 68 -7.85 -2.32 -1.79
C PHE A 68 -8.79 -3.52 -1.86
N ILE A 69 -8.83 -4.17 -3.02
CA ILE A 69 -9.79 -5.23 -3.30
C ILE A 69 -9.04 -6.54 -3.48
N THR A 70 -9.41 -7.53 -2.67
CA THR A 70 -8.91 -8.90 -2.81
C THR A 70 -10.10 -9.82 -3.08
N THR A 71 -9.81 -11.02 -3.58
CA THR A 71 -10.83 -12.03 -3.80
C THR A 71 -10.57 -13.25 -2.91
N ILE A 72 -11.66 -13.82 -2.40
CA ILE A 72 -11.60 -15.12 -1.74
C ILE A 72 -12.53 -16.08 -2.47
N ASN A 73 -12.22 -17.37 -2.39
CA ASN A 73 -13.04 -18.42 -2.96
C ASN A 73 -13.86 -19.05 -1.82
N ARG A 74 -15.18 -18.89 -1.92
CA ARG A 74 -16.11 -19.46 -0.93
C ARG A 74 -17.21 -20.21 -1.67
N ASP A 75 -17.33 -21.51 -1.39
CA ASP A 75 -18.34 -22.37 -2.00
C ASP A 75 -18.31 -22.30 -3.54
N SER A 76 -17.08 -22.34 -4.10
CA SER A 76 -16.82 -22.26 -5.56
C SER A 76 -17.15 -20.90 -6.17
N ASN A 77 -17.45 -19.89 -5.35
CA ASN A 77 -17.71 -18.53 -5.82
C ASN A 77 -16.56 -17.61 -5.42
N LEU A 78 -16.15 -16.77 -6.38
CA LEU A 78 -15.16 -15.72 -6.09
C LEU A 78 -15.89 -14.51 -5.54
N ILE A 79 -15.51 -14.11 -4.33
CA ILE A 79 -16.10 -12.98 -3.63
C ILE A 79 -15.05 -11.89 -3.49
N GLY A 80 -15.37 -10.69 -3.95
CA GLY A 80 -14.50 -9.53 -3.77
C GLY A 80 -14.66 -8.95 -2.37
N ILE A 81 -13.55 -8.68 -1.71
CA ILE A 81 -13.53 -8.05 -0.39
C ILE A 81 -12.84 -6.71 -0.54
N VAL A 82 -13.53 -5.65 -0.13
CA VAL A 82 -13.02 -4.28 -0.27
C VAL A 82 -12.62 -3.74 1.08
N ASP A 83 -11.37 -3.28 1.17
CA ASP A 83 -10.88 -2.48 2.29
C ASP A 83 -10.52 -1.09 1.79
N THR A 84 -10.66 -0.11 2.65
CA THR A 84 -10.25 1.26 2.36
C THR A 84 -9.05 1.59 3.25
N ILE A 85 -8.02 2.15 2.64
CA ILE A 85 -6.81 2.56 3.34
C ILE A 85 -6.68 4.07 3.21
N ASP A 86 -6.71 4.78 4.34
CA ASP A 86 -6.52 6.22 4.39
C ASP A 86 -5.15 6.52 4.97
N ILE A 87 -4.32 7.18 4.18
CA ILE A 87 -2.98 7.58 4.59
C ILE A 87 -3.00 9.07 4.90
N TYR A 88 -2.73 9.41 6.15
CA TYR A 88 -2.60 10.80 6.59
C TYR A 88 -1.12 11.17 6.49
N HIS A 89 -0.82 12.26 5.78
CA HIS A 89 0.56 12.60 5.49
C HIS A 89 0.75 14.10 5.33
N THR A 90 2.01 14.54 5.45
CA THR A 90 2.43 15.89 5.08
C THR A 90 3.05 15.85 3.68
N ASN A 91 3.18 17.03 3.08
CA ASN A 91 3.78 17.17 1.75
C ASN A 91 4.89 18.19 1.82
N THR A 92 6.05 17.84 1.28
CA THR A 92 7.23 18.71 1.28
C THR A 92 7.82 18.76 -0.11
N GLU A 93 8.00 19.97 -0.64
CA GLU A 93 8.69 20.14 -1.91
C GLU A 93 10.19 20.03 -1.70
N GLU A 94 10.85 19.25 -2.55
CA GLU A 94 12.30 19.09 -2.52
C GLU A 94 12.85 19.49 -3.88
N PHE A 95 13.82 20.40 -3.88
CA PHE A 95 14.53 20.79 -5.08
C PHE A 95 15.57 19.72 -5.42
N ILE A 96 15.51 19.20 -6.64
CA ILE A 96 16.42 18.15 -7.10
C ILE A 96 17.54 18.74 -7.95
N SER A 97 17.16 19.47 -9.01
CA SER A 97 18.13 20.08 -9.91
C SER A 97 17.44 21.12 -10.78
N LEU A 98 18.21 21.92 -11.48
CA LEU A 98 17.66 22.89 -12.43
C LEU A 98 16.94 22.19 -13.58
N GLU A 99 17.38 20.98 -13.94
CA GLU A 99 16.74 20.21 -15.02
C GLU A 99 15.49 19.49 -14.59
N CYS A 100 15.52 18.91 -13.39
CA CYS A 100 14.41 18.09 -12.88
C CYS A 100 13.39 18.88 -12.07
N GLY A 101 13.80 20.08 -11.58
CA GLY A 101 12.91 20.93 -10.78
C GLY A 101 12.71 20.37 -9.36
N CYS A 102 11.48 20.43 -8.90
CA CYS A 102 11.11 19.99 -7.56
C CYS A 102 10.26 18.73 -7.62
N VAL A 103 10.41 17.89 -6.60
CA VAL A 103 9.52 16.76 -6.37
C VAL A 103 8.83 16.95 -5.02
N VAL A 104 7.70 16.29 -4.83
CA VAL A 104 6.98 16.33 -3.56
C VAL A 104 7.20 15.02 -2.84
N SER A 105 7.87 15.09 -1.69
CA SER A 105 7.96 13.95 -0.78
C SER A 105 6.86 14.05 0.28
N ASN A 106 6.62 12.95 0.96
CA ASN A 106 5.55 12.85 1.95
C ASN A 106 6.09 12.25 3.23
N THR A 107 5.48 12.60 4.36
CA THR A 107 5.75 11.94 5.62
C THR A 107 4.43 11.40 6.16
N ILE A 108 4.37 10.10 6.39
CA ILE A 108 3.17 9.44 6.92
C ILE A 108 3.03 9.80 8.39
N VAL A 109 1.88 10.37 8.76
CA VAL A 109 1.62 10.74 10.15
C VAL A 109 0.55 9.85 10.79
N GLY A 110 -0.17 9.07 9.99
CA GLY A 110 -1.16 8.13 10.52
C GLY A 110 -1.79 7.32 9.40
N ILE A 111 -2.39 6.21 9.77
CA ILE A 111 -3.11 5.33 8.83
C ILE A 111 -4.41 4.89 9.49
N ALA A 112 -5.50 4.97 8.73
CA ALA A 112 -6.77 4.36 9.09
C ALA A 112 -7.12 3.36 8.01
N GLN A 113 -7.63 2.19 8.40
CA GLN A 113 -8.05 1.21 7.42
C GLN A 113 -9.27 0.44 7.94
N THR A 114 -10.03 -0.11 7.02
CA THR A 114 -11.06 -1.09 7.36
C THR A 114 -10.38 -2.45 7.56
N THR A 115 -11.09 -3.39 8.17
CA THR A 115 -10.51 -4.69 8.51
C THR A 115 -11.32 -5.85 7.95
N ASN A 116 -11.81 -5.72 6.72
CA ASN A 116 -12.57 -6.79 6.07
C ASN A 116 -11.65 -7.94 5.65
N ARG A 117 -10.52 -7.62 5.02
CA ARG A 117 -9.47 -8.59 4.68
C ARG A 117 -8.15 -8.20 5.32
N ILE A 118 -7.91 -6.92 5.54
CA ILE A 118 -6.70 -6.41 6.19
C ILE A 118 -6.84 -6.61 7.69
N ASP A 119 -5.86 -7.23 8.31
CA ASP A 119 -5.80 -7.37 9.77
C ASP A 119 -5.20 -6.13 10.41
N SER A 120 -4.04 -5.72 9.90
CA SER A 120 -3.34 -4.55 10.41
C SER A 120 -2.39 -3.99 9.38
N ILE A 121 -1.98 -2.74 9.58
CA ILE A 121 -0.96 -2.08 8.77
C ILE A 121 0.07 -1.48 9.71
N VAL A 122 1.34 -1.76 9.45
CA VAL A 122 2.46 -1.27 10.25
C VAL A 122 3.29 -0.31 9.40
N VAL A 123 3.59 0.87 9.95
CA VAL A 123 4.48 1.83 9.30
C VAL A 123 5.91 1.44 9.63
N MET A 124 6.68 1.09 8.60
CA MET A 124 8.09 0.73 8.74
C MET A 124 8.99 1.95 8.61
N SER A 125 8.68 2.81 7.64
CA SER A 125 9.40 4.07 7.43
C SER A 125 8.39 5.13 7.02
N PRO A 126 8.22 6.20 7.81
CA PRO A 126 7.22 7.21 7.49
C PRO A 126 7.60 8.11 6.33
N ASP A 127 8.88 8.16 5.97
CA ASP A 127 9.34 9.08 4.93
C ASP A 127 9.16 8.45 3.55
N VAL A 128 8.33 9.08 2.72
CA VAL A 128 8.04 8.65 1.36
C VAL A 128 8.80 9.59 0.42
N ASN A 129 9.94 9.12 -0.09
CA ASN A 129 10.85 9.93 -0.90
C ASN A 129 11.51 9.05 -1.97
N LEU A 130 12.53 9.59 -2.65
CA LEU A 130 13.19 8.87 -3.73
C LEU A 130 13.98 7.64 -3.25
N GLN A 131 14.33 7.59 -1.96
CA GLN A 131 15.08 6.47 -1.39
C GLN A 131 14.19 5.41 -0.73
N SER A 132 12.88 5.58 -0.79
CA SER A 132 11.95 4.67 -0.11
C SER A 132 12.01 3.27 -0.70
N THR A 133 12.10 2.26 0.16
CA THR A 133 12.08 0.86 -0.23
C THR A 133 10.91 0.10 0.38
N ASN A 134 10.53 0.44 1.61
CA ASN A 134 9.42 -0.21 2.31
C ASN A 134 8.87 0.77 3.35
N ASN A 135 7.73 1.35 3.05
CA ASN A 135 7.09 2.33 3.95
C ASN A 135 6.10 1.67 4.89
N ILE A 136 5.28 0.74 4.38
CA ILE A 136 4.27 0.07 5.19
C ILE A 136 4.23 -1.41 4.89
N LYS A 137 3.78 -2.19 5.88
CA LYS A 137 3.49 -3.60 5.72
C LYS A 137 2.01 -3.81 5.98
N ILE A 138 1.34 -4.47 5.03
CA ILE A 138 -0.08 -4.80 5.13
C ILE A 138 -0.19 -6.27 5.51
N TYR A 139 -0.76 -6.53 6.69
CA TYR A 139 -0.98 -7.89 7.16
C TYR A 139 -2.42 -8.27 6.90
N LEU A 140 -2.61 -9.35 6.15
CA LEU A 140 -3.94 -9.86 5.81
C LEU A 140 -4.44 -10.82 6.89
N SER A 141 -5.74 -10.78 7.13
CA SER A 141 -6.37 -11.74 8.03
C SER A 141 -6.39 -13.12 7.40
N GLN A 142 -6.40 -14.14 8.25
CA GLN A 142 -6.51 -15.54 7.82
C GLN A 142 -7.97 -15.85 7.53
N ARG A 143 -8.30 -16.05 6.25
CA ARG A 143 -9.64 -16.44 5.83
C ARG A 143 -9.58 -17.39 4.64
#